data_270a328631f05608470424d944670b24
#
_entry.id   270a328631f05608470424d944670b24
#
_cell.length_a   1.000
_cell.length_b   1.000
_cell.length_c   1.000
_cell.angle_alpha   90.00
_cell.angle_beta   90.00
_cell.angle_gamma   90.00
#
_symmetry.space_group_name_H-M   'P 1'
#
loop_
_entity.id
_entity.type
_entity.pdbx_description
1 polymer ?
#
loop_
_entity_poly.entity_id
_entity_poly.type
_entity_poly.pdbx_seq_one_letter_code
_entity_poly.pdbx_strand_id
1 'polypeptide(L)'
;MRYNKIRKMDISNGEGVRVSIFFQGCSFHCKNCFNQETWDFNGGLEFTDEVIDEIINLCREDYISGLSILGGEAMHPKNINGTLKLCKRFKEVYPNKTIWAWTGYLFNEYLMDKEVSKYIDVLIDGQFIEEKKDPRLKWRGSSNQRVIDVQKSLKNKKVVLYLK
;
A
#
# COMPACT_ATOMS: atom_id res chain seq x y z
N MET A 1 -15.16 4.91 -3.11
CA MET A 1 -13.98 4.46 -2.33
C MET A 1 -13.97 5.16 -0.98
N ARG A 2 -13.61 4.45 0.04
CA ARG A 2 -13.63 4.96 1.42
C ARG A 2 -12.30 4.62 2.12
N TYR A 3 -11.96 5.36 3.18
CA TYR A 3 -10.74 5.11 3.94
C TYR A 3 -11.03 5.12 5.45
N ASN A 4 -10.19 4.43 6.20
CA ASN A 4 -10.33 4.29 7.65
C ASN A 4 -9.66 5.47 8.38
N LYS A 5 -8.37 5.68 8.10
CA LYS A 5 -7.56 6.71 8.79
C LYS A 5 -6.33 7.07 7.98
N ILE A 6 -5.73 8.20 8.37
CA ILE A 6 -4.43 8.66 7.88
C ILE A 6 -3.51 8.83 9.08
N ARG A 7 -2.31 8.26 9.01
CA ARG A 7 -1.24 8.53 9.99
C ARG A 7 -0.28 9.54 9.39
N LYS A 8 -0.14 10.68 10.07
CA LYS A 8 0.66 11.82 9.57
C LYS A 8 2.17 11.58 9.64
N MET A 9 2.62 10.78 10.60
CA MET A 9 4.03 10.46 10.80
C MET A 9 4.13 9.01 11.22
N ASP A 10 4.34 8.12 10.24
CA ASP A 10 4.38 6.68 10.46
C ASP A 10 5.80 6.18 10.21
N ILE A 11 6.38 5.53 11.20
CA ILE A 11 7.73 4.94 11.12
C ILE A 11 7.70 3.41 11.03
N SER A 12 6.50 2.81 11.03
CA SER A 12 6.32 1.35 11.08
C SER A 12 6.09 0.71 9.72
N ASN A 13 5.61 1.46 8.75
CA ASN A 13 5.14 0.94 7.46
C ASN A 13 5.98 1.48 6.31
N GLY A 14 7.17 0.93 6.14
CA GLY A 14 8.11 1.30 5.11
C GLY A 14 9.32 2.04 5.67
N GLU A 15 10.25 2.38 4.81
CA GLU A 15 11.48 3.06 5.21
C GLU A 15 11.24 4.55 5.46
N GLY A 16 11.87 5.05 6.51
CA GLY A 16 11.85 6.46 6.87
C GLY A 16 10.56 6.87 7.58
N VAL A 17 10.32 8.17 7.63
CA VAL A 17 9.08 8.74 8.16
C VAL A 17 8.11 8.92 7.01
N ARG A 18 6.90 8.41 7.15
CA ARG A 18 5.96 8.33 6.04
C ARG A 18 4.57 8.83 6.45
N VAL A 19 3.79 9.21 5.45
CA VAL A 19 2.35 9.41 5.62
C VAL A 19 1.68 8.11 5.17
N SER A 20 0.85 7.53 6.02
CA SER A 20 0.17 6.26 5.72
C SER A 20 -1.33 6.48 5.62
N ILE A 21 -1.96 5.90 4.59
CA ILE A 21 -3.41 5.86 4.46
C ILE A 21 -3.89 4.41 4.54
N PHE A 22 -4.96 4.18 5.31
CA PHE A 22 -5.59 2.88 5.49
C PHE A 22 -6.94 2.90 4.79
N PHE A 23 -7.05 2.22 3.65
CA PHE A 23 -8.29 2.16 2.89
C PHE A 23 -9.30 1.20 3.49
N GLN A 24 -10.57 1.39 3.16
CA GLN A 24 -11.69 0.52 3.55
C GLN A 24 -12.04 -0.45 2.43
N GLY A 25 -12.42 -1.65 2.83
CA GLY A 25 -12.88 -2.69 1.94
C GLY A 25 -11.84 -3.75 1.67
N CYS A 26 -12.16 -4.98 2.06
CA CYS A 26 -11.30 -6.14 1.81
C CYS A 26 -12.15 -7.40 1.72
N SER A 27 -11.98 -8.16 0.65
CA SER A 27 -12.68 -9.43 0.43
C SER A 27 -11.91 -10.65 0.95
N PHE A 28 -10.64 -10.49 1.33
CA PHE A 28 -9.81 -11.61 1.76
C PHE A 28 -10.20 -12.14 3.14
N HIS A 29 -10.48 -11.23 4.09
CA HIS A 29 -10.86 -11.57 5.47
C HIS A 29 -9.91 -12.58 6.11
N CYS A 30 -8.60 -12.30 6.04
CA CYS A 30 -7.59 -13.19 6.56
C CYS A 30 -7.78 -13.44 8.05
N LYS A 31 -7.61 -14.69 8.49
CA LYS A 31 -7.72 -15.07 9.90
C LYS A 31 -6.74 -14.24 10.73
N ASN A 32 -7.24 -13.59 11.78
CA ASN A 32 -6.47 -12.73 12.68
C ASN A 32 -5.75 -11.58 11.97
N CYS A 33 -6.37 -11.03 10.93
CA CYS A 33 -5.89 -9.84 10.24
C CYS A 33 -5.68 -8.68 11.23
N PHE A 34 -4.59 -7.91 11.05
CA PHE A 34 -4.26 -6.78 11.92
C PHE A 34 -5.22 -5.59 11.74
N ASN A 35 -5.92 -5.50 10.60
CA ASN A 35 -6.74 -4.34 10.24
C ASN A 35 -8.19 -4.75 9.95
N GLN A 36 -8.79 -5.57 10.83
CA GLN A 36 -10.16 -6.08 10.63
C GLN A 36 -11.20 -4.95 10.50
N GLU A 37 -10.97 -3.82 11.17
CA GLU A 37 -11.82 -2.64 11.07
C GLU A 37 -11.90 -2.06 9.66
N THR A 38 -10.99 -2.45 8.78
CA THR A 38 -10.96 -1.99 7.38
C THR A 38 -11.66 -2.93 6.39
N TRP A 39 -12.30 -4.01 6.86
CA TRP A 39 -12.95 -4.99 5.96
C TRP A 39 -14.21 -4.46 5.28
N ASP A 40 -14.99 -3.62 5.96
CA ASP A 40 -16.26 -3.12 5.46
C ASP A 40 -16.05 -2.06 4.38
N PHE A 41 -16.54 -2.34 3.15
CA PHE A 41 -16.45 -1.39 2.04
C PHE A 41 -17.25 -0.11 2.29
N ASN A 42 -18.22 -0.14 3.18
CA ASN A 42 -19.07 1.01 3.51
C ASN A 42 -18.61 1.73 4.79
N GLY A 43 -17.57 1.25 5.44
CA GLY A 43 -17.04 1.86 6.65
C GLY A 43 -16.15 3.06 6.38
N GLY A 44 -15.74 3.71 7.47
CA GLY A 44 -14.80 4.83 7.39
C GLY A 44 -15.38 6.08 6.78
N LEU A 45 -14.53 6.86 6.15
CA LEU A 45 -14.84 8.17 5.54
C LEU A 45 -14.73 8.11 4.02
N GLU A 46 -15.43 9.00 3.33
CA GLU A 46 -15.37 9.10 1.88
C GLU A 46 -13.97 9.53 1.41
N PHE A 47 -13.43 8.83 0.42
CA PHE A 47 -12.16 9.18 -0.19
C PHE A 47 -12.42 10.10 -1.37
N THR A 48 -12.08 11.37 -1.21
CA THR A 48 -12.37 12.44 -2.16
C THR A 48 -11.08 13.07 -2.69
N ASP A 49 -11.21 13.96 -3.69
CA ASP A 49 -10.06 14.71 -4.19
C ASP A 49 -9.45 15.60 -3.10
N GLU A 50 -10.28 16.11 -2.19
CA GLU A 50 -9.80 16.90 -1.05
C GLU A 50 -8.93 16.07 -0.12
N VAL A 51 -9.24 14.79 0.06
CA VAL A 51 -8.42 13.87 0.85
C VAL A 51 -7.07 13.63 0.17
N ILE A 52 -7.06 13.49 -1.15
CA ILE A 52 -5.81 13.38 -1.92
C ILE A 52 -4.94 14.63 -1.70
N ASP A 53 -5.54 15.81 -1.79
CA ASP A 53 -4.83 17.08 -1.58
C ASP A 53 -4.28 17.18 -0.15
N GLU A 54 -5.04 16.71 0.84
CA GLU A 54 -4.59 16.65 2.24
C GLU A 54 -3.36 15.75 2.39
N ILE A 55 -3.38 14.55 1.79
CA ILE A 55 -2.27 13.61 1.82
C ILE A 55 -1.02 14.25 1.20
N ILE A 56 -1.17 14.87 0.03
CA ILE A 56 -0.07 15.52 -0.67
C ILE A 56 0.53 16.64 0.19
N ASN A 57 -0.33 17.43 0.82
CA ASN A 57 0.13 18.50 1.73
C ASN A 57 0.88 17.95 2.93
N LEU A 58 0.41 16.83 3.50
CA LEU A 58 1.08 16.18 4.64
C LEU A 58 2.49 15.67 4.28
N CYS A 59 2.72 15.37 3.01
CA CYS A 59 4.00 14.84 2.54
C CYS A 59 5.01 15.94 2.12
N ARG A 60 4.70 17.22 2.32
CA ARG A 60 5.53 18.32 1.80
C ARG A 60 6.88 18.48 2.50
N GLU A 61 6.98 18.10 3.76
CA GLU A 61 8.22 18.27 4.53
C GLU A 61 9.33 17.36 4.01
N ASP A 62 10.55 17.88 3.99
CA ASP A 62 11.71 17.15 3.44
C ASP A 62 11.98 15.84 4.20
N TYR A 63 11.66 15.78 5.51
CA TYR A 63 11.87 14.57 6.30
C TYR A 63 10.85 13.46 6.00
N ILE A 64 9.77 13.75 5.28
CA ILE A 64 8.80 12.73 4.88
C ILE A 64 9.35 11.99 3.65
N SER A 65 9.62 10.70 3.82
CA SER A 65 10.19 9.86 2.76
C SER A 65 9.19 9.48 1.67
N GLY A 66 7.91 9.46 2.00
CA GLY A 66 6.89 9.14 1.02
C GLY A 66 5.56 8.71 1.61
N LEU A 67 4.80 8.01 0.78
CA LEU A 67 3.43 7.55 1.04
C LEU A 67 3.40 6.05 1.22
N SER A 68 2.66 5.58 2.23
CA SER A 68 2.40 4.16 2.45
C SER A 68 0.89 3.90 2.35
N ILE A 69 0.52 2.89 1.57
CA ILE A 69 -0.87 2.54 1.26
C ILE A 69 -1.17 1.18 1.87
N LEU A 70 -2.06 1.18 2.86
CA LEU A 70 -2.43 -0.02 3.62
C LEU A 70 -3.96 -0.09 3.74
N GLY A 71 -4.40 -0.88 4.67
CA GLY A 71 -5.79 -0.91 5.09
C GLY A 71 -6.37 -2.29 4.95
N GLY A 72 -7.56 -2.31 4.42
CA GLY A 72 -8.24 -3.37 3.75
C GLY A 72 -7.48 -3.76 2.48
N GLU A 73 -8.10 -3.61 1.32
CA GLU A 73 -7.43 -3.96 0.06
C GLU A 73 -7.49 -2.81 -0.94
N ALA A 74 -6.41 -2.04 -1.02
CA ALA A 74 -6.33 -0.89 -1.93
C ALA A 74 -6.34 -1.30 -3.40
N MET A 75 -5.98 -2.54 -3.72
CA MET A 75 -5.91 -3.05 -5.10
C MET A 75 -7.16 -3.83 -5.52
N HIS A 76 -8.16 -3.94 -4.63
CA HIS A 76 -9.45 -4.55 -4.97
C HIS A 76 -10.06 -3.82 -6.18
N PRO A 77 -10.76 -4.53 -7.09
CA PRO A 77 -11.38 -3.87 -8.27
C PRO A 77 -12.24 -2.65 -7.95
N LYS A 78 -12.87 -2.61 -6.76
CA LYS A 78 -13.67 -1.45 -6.32
C LYS A 78 -12.79 -0.26 -5.87
N ASN A 79 -11.53 -0.49 -5.54
CA ASN A 79 -10.63 0.51 -4.96
C ASN A 79 -9.47 0.92 -5.88
N ILE A 80 -9.08 0.05 -6.80
CA ILE A 80 -7.83 0.21 -7.54
C ILE A 80 -7.76 1.51 -8.35
N ASN A 81 -8.89 1.98 -8.89
CA ASN A 81 -8.92 3.21 -9.67
C ASN A 81 -8.64 4.45 -8.80
N GLY A 82 -9.17 4.46 -7.58
CA GLY A 82 -8.90 5.54 -6.63
C GLY A 82 -7.46 5.51 -6.14
N THR A 83 -6.93 4.31 -5.91
CA THR A 83 -5.52 4.11 -5.54
C THR A 83 -4.61 4.62 -6.66
N LEU A 84 -4.92 4.29 -7.91
CA LEU A 84 -4.17 4.78 -9.07
C LEU A 84 -4.17 6.30 -9.12
N LYS A 85 -5.33 6.94 -8.92
CA LYS A 85 -5.45 8.39 -8.92
C LYS A 85 -4.56 9.04 -7.86
N LEU A 86 -4.57 8.49 -6.65
CA LEU A 86 -3.71 8.95 -5.56
C LEU A 86 -2.23 8.83 -5.94
N CYS A 87 -1.81 7.68 -6.44
CA CYS A 87 -0.43 7.44 -6.80
C CYS A 87 0.06 8.37 -7.91
N LYS A 88 -0.76 8.58 -8.94
CA LYS A 88 -0.44 9.51 -10.04
C LYS A 88 -0.24 10.93 -9.52
N ARG A 89 -1.21 11.44 -8.74
CA ARG A 89 -1.15 12.78 -8.17
C ARG A 89 0.07 12.94 -7.27
N PHE A 90 0.35 11.94 -6.44
CA PHE A 90 1.51 11.96 -5.56
C PHE A 90 2.82 12.09 -6.35
N LYS A 91 3.01 11.27 -7.38
CA LYS A 91 4.25 11.27 -8.18
C LYS A 91 4.40 12.52 -9.04
N GLU A 92 3.31 13.15 -9.46
CA GLU A 92 3.36 14.45 -10.15
C GLU A 92 3.99 15.53 -9.27
N VAL A 93 3.67 15.52 -7.97
CA VAL A 93 4.16 16.52 -7.02
C VAL A 93 5.52 16.12 -6.44
N TYR A 94 5.71 14.84 -6.15
CA TYR A 94 6.91 14.32 -5.48
C TYR A 94 7.55 13.17 -6.27
N PRO A 95 8.16 13.45 -7.43
CA PRO A 95 8.74 12.38 -8.25
C PRO A 95 9.89 11.61 -7.56
N ASN A 96 10.52 12.23 -6.56
CA ASN A 96 11.66 11.64 -5.85
C ASN A 96 11.28 10.99 -4.50
N LYS A 97 10.03 11.11 -4.06
CA LYS A 97 9.54 10.41 -2.86
C LYS A 97 8.95 9.06 -3.27
N THR A 98 8.97 8.10 -2.34
CA THR A 98 8.58 6.73 -2.66
C THR A 98 7.14 6.41 -2.25
N ILE A 99 6.53 5.47 -2.96
CA ILE A 99 5.24 4.88 -2.60
C ILE A 99 5.46 3.42 -2.24
N TRP A 100 5.04 3.06 -1.04
CA TRP A 100 4.97 1.68 -0.56
C TRP A 100 3.52 1.26 -0.48
N ALA A 101 3.22 0.01 -0.82
CA ALA A 101 1.86 -0.50 -0.76
C ALA A 101 1.83 -1.94 -0.28
N TRP A 102 0.74 -2.30 0.40
CA TRP A 102 0.48 -3.64 0.90
C TRP A 102 -0.76 -4.19 0.22
N THR A 103 -0.71 -5.44 -0.21
CA THR A 103 -1.82 -6.11 -0.89
C THR A 103 -1.86 -7.59 -0.54
N GLY A 104 -3.06 -8.16 -0.51
CA GLY A 104 -3.24 -9.60 -0.38
C GLY A 104 -3.10 -10.33 -1.73
N TYR A 105 -3.14 -9.62 -2.85
CA TYR A 105 -2.91 -10.20 -4.17
C TYR A 105 -1.44 -10.52 -4.39
N LEU A 106 -1.15 -11.43 -5.31
CA LEU A 106 0.22 -11.71 -5.74
C LEU A 106 0.58 -10.81 -6.92
N PHE A 107 1.73 -10.17 -6.84
CA PHE A 107 2.18 -9.21 -7.85
C PHE A 107 2.21 -9.79 -9.26
N ASN A 108 2.83 -10.96 -9.40
CA ASN A 108 2.99 -11.62 -10.71
C ASN A 108 1.68 -12.16 -11.31
N GLU A 109 0.65 -12.37 -10.49
CA GLU A 109 -0.64 -12.91 -10.95
C GLU A 109 -1.68 -11.82 -11.22
N TYR A 110 -1.60 -10.69 -10.53
CA TYR A 110 -2.67 -9.69 -10.58
C TYR A 110 -2.20 -8.28 -10.92
N LEU A 111 -1.05 -7.85 -10.40
CA LEU A 111 -0.67 -6.44 -10.45
C LEU A 111 0.40 -6.09 -11.49
N MET A 112 1.18 -7.05 -11.99
CA MET A 112 2.32 -6.76 -12.86
C MET A 112 1.95 -5.95 -14.10
N ASP A 113 0.78 -6.22 -14.68
CA ASP A 113 0.28 -5.53 -15.88
C ASP A 113 -0.69 -4.38 -15.59
N LYS A 114 -0.96 -4.08 -14.32
CA LYS A 114 -1.84 -2.97 -13.93
C LYS A 114 -1.08 -1.64 -13.96
N GLU A 115 -1.78 -0.60 -14.39
CA GLU A 115 -1.18 0.75 -14.48
C GLU A 115 -0.65 1.25 -13.13
N VAL A 116 -1.34 0.94 -12.02
CA VAL A 116 -0.93 1.39 -10.69
C VAL A 116 0.49 0.97 -10.33
N SER A 117 0.94 -0.19 -10.81
CA SER A 117 2.28 -0.70 -10.54
C SER A 117 3.39 0.21 -11.07
N LYS A 118 3.12 1.02 -12.08
CA LYS A 118 4.10 1.97 -12.62
C LYS A 118 4.50 3.05 -11.61
N TYR A 119 3.68 3.27 -10.58
CA TYR A 119 3.87 4.35 -9.61
C TYR A 119 4.34 3.84 -8.24
N ILE A 120 4.32 2.54 -8.01
CA ILE A 120 4.70 1.93 -6.73
C ILE A 120 6.16 1.55 -6.74
N ASP A 121 6.88 1.91 -5.69
CA ASP A 121 8.31 1.60 -5.56
C ASP A 121 8.52 0.26 -4.85
N VAL A 122 7.82 0.02 -3.74
CA VAL A 122 7.92 -1.22 -2.98
C VAL A 122 6.52 -1.77 -2.69
N LEU A 123 6.32 -3.04 -2.97
CA LEU A 123 5.04 -3.72 -2.74
C LEU A 123 5.26 -4.91 -1.80
N ILE A 124 4.47 -4.96 -0.74
CA ILE A 124 4.39 -6.15 0.10
C ILE A 124 3.17 -6.93 -0.35
N ASP A 125 3.37 -8.13 -0.89
CA ASP A 125 2.30 -8.91 -1.51
C ASP A 125 2.01 -10.22 -0.79
N GLY A 126 0.83 -10.77 -1.05
CA GLY A 126 0.37 -12.02 -0.49
C GLY A 126 -0.50 -11.85 0.75
N GLN A 127 -1.43 -12.78 0.94
CA GLN A 127 -2.33 -12.75 2.07
C GLN A 127 -1.60 -13.05 3.37
N PHE A 128 -2.02 -12.39 4.46
CA PHE A 128 -1.55 -12.74 5.80
C PHE A 128 -2.00 -14.16 6.14
N ILE A 129 -1.06 -15.01 6.53
CA ILE A 129 -1.33 -16.39 6.96
C ILE A 129 -0.92 -16.53 8.42
N GLU A 130 -1.90 -16.76 9.30
CA GLU A 130 -1.70 -16.82 10.74
C GLU A 130 -0.62 -17.86 11.14
N GLU A 131 -0.63 -19.01 10.49
CA GLU A 131 0.32 -20.10 10.77
C GLU A 131 1.76 -19.75 10.41
N LYS A 132 1.95 -18.71 9.61
CA LYS A 132 3.27 -18.20 9.19
C LYS A 132 3.60 -16.84 9.81
N LYS A 133 2.80 -16.41 10.78
CA LYS A 133 3.01 -15.15 11.49
C LYS A 133 4.38 -15.15 12.17
N ASP A 134 5.13 -14.06 11.98
CA ASP A 134 6.42 -13.87 12.62
C ASP A 134 6.62 -12.37 12.89
N PRO A 135 6.51 -11.92 14.16
CA PRO A 135 6.64 -10.52 14.50
C PRO A 135 8.07 -9.96 14.30
N ARG A 136 9.04 -10.81 14.04
CA ARG A 136 10.42 -10.38 13.76
C ARG A 136 10.61 -9.94 12.32
N LEU A 137 9.66 -10.26 11.42
CA LEU A 137 9.74 -9.89 10.00
C LEU A 137 9.57 -8.38 9.83
N LYS A 138 10.37 -7.82 8.94
CA LYS A 138 10.30 -6.40 8.62
C LYS A 138 9.20 -6.16 7.59
N TRP A 139 8.28 -5.24 7.91
CA TRP A 139 7.21 -4.72 7.04
C TRP A 139 6.16 -5.72 6.58
N ARG A 140 6.18 -6.96 7.05
CA ARG A 140 5.20 -7.99 6.70
C ARG A 140 4.81 -8.78 7.94
N GLY A 141 3.60 -9.33 7.91
CA GLY A 141 3.06 -10.05 9.08
C GLY A 141 3.34 -11.53 9.09
N SER A 142 3.56 -12.14 7.93
CA SER A 142 3.79 -13.58 7.79
C SER A 142 4.87 -13.87 6.75
N SER A 143 5.55 -15.01 6.91
CA SER A 143 6.74 -15.36 6.12
C SER A 143 6.47 -15.60 4.63
N ASN A 144 5.22 -15.89 4.27
CA ASN A 144 4.82 -16.08 2.87
C ASN A 144 4.76 -14.77 2.09
N GLN A 145 4.63 -13.64 2.77
CA GLN A 145 4.56 -12.33 2.11
C GLN A 145 5.94 -11.90 1.63
N ARG A 146 5.97 -11.22 0.49
CA ARG A 146 7.22 -10.81 -0.15
C ARG A 146 7.33 -9.28 -0.12
N VAL A 147 8.56 -8.78 -0.03
CA VAL A 147 8.87 -7.35 -0.16
C VAL A 147 9.53 -7.17 -1.53
N ILE A 148 8.80 -6.57 -2.46
CA ILE A 148 9.13 -6.56 -3.90
C ILE A 148 9.59 -5.18 -4.33
N ASP A 149 10.70 -5.13 -5.08
CA ASP A 149 11.12 -3.95 -5.81
C ASP A 149 10.32 -3.90 -7.11
N VAL A 150 9.29 -3.06 -7.15
CA VAL A 150 8.33 -3.06 -8.26
C VAL A 150 8.97 -2.60 -9.56
N GLN A 151 9.75 -1.52 -9.55
CA GLN A 151 10.31 -0.98 -10.78
C GLN A 151 11.34 -1.92 -11.42
N LYS A 152 12.17 -2.56 -10.61
CA LYS A 152 13.08 -3.60 -11.10
C LYS A 152 12.32 -4.82 -11.62
N SER A 153 11.22 -5.18 -10.96
CA SER A 153 10.38 -6.29 -11.38
C SER A 153 9.74 -6.03 -12.74
N LEU A 154 9.23 -4.82 -12.96
CA LEU A 154 8.64 -4.43 -14.24
C LEU A 154 9.70 -4.42 -15.34
N LYS A 155 10.87 -3.90 -15.08
CA LYS A 155 11.98 -3.83 -16.04
C LYS A 155 12.44 -5.22 -16.46
N ASN A 156 12.54 -6.16 -15.52
CA ASN A 156 13.03 -7.52 -15.75
C ASN A 156 11.91 -8.52 -16.08
N LYS A 157 10.64 -8.08 -16.05
CA LYS A 157 9.45 -8.92 -16.32
C LYS A 157 9.39 -10.15 -15.43
N LYS A 158 9.85 -10.03 -14.20
CA LYS A 158 9.81 -11.08 -13.17
C LYS A 158 9.89 -10.44 -11.79
N VAL A 159 9.48 -11.19 -10.76
CA VAL A 159 9.55 -10.70 -9.38
C VAL A 159 11.02 -10.52 -8.98
N VAL A 160 11.36 -9.30 -8.57
CA VAL A 160 12.68 -8.96 -7.99
C VAL A 160 12.43 -8.48 -6.57
N LEU A 161 13.03 -9.15 -5.60
CA LEU A 161 12.83 -8.82 -4.19
C LEU A 161 13.60 -7.57 -3.79
N TYR A 162 12.95 -6.71 -3.01
CA TYR A 162 13.57 -5.56 -2.35
C TYR A 162 14.30 -6.01 -1.08
N LEU A 163 13.65 -6.90 -0.32
CA LEU A 163 14.17 -7.47 0.92
C LEU A 163 13.94 -8.99 0.89
N LYS A 164 15.01 -9.73 1.07
CA LYS A 164 14.96 -11.20 1.06
C LYS A 164 14.56 -11.79 2.42
#